data_4589a3e2e464ffc5574fc3feaddfd7ed
#
_entry.id   4589a3e2e464ffc5574fc3feaddfd7ed
#
_cell.length_a   1.000
_cell.length_b   1.000
_cell.length_c   1.000
_cell.angle_alpha   90.00
_cell.angle_beta   90.00
_cell.angle_gamma   90.00
#
_symmetry.space_group_name_H-M   'P 1'
#
loop_
_entity.id
_entity.type
_entity.pdbx_description
1 polymer ?
#
loop_
_entity_poly.entity_id
_entity_poly.type
_entity_poly.pdbx_seq_one_letter_code
_entity_poly.pdbx_strand_id
1 'polypeptide(L)'
;MAEVRDGHDEFWKFLGPYGWSRGYMGEDGKPMAAGMIPTLEQSIENKTWLVGTADDVAEEIHFYREELGGLEDLVIFPNMPGDPYAKTAEQLTRFAEEVLPKLT
;
A
#
# COMPACT_ATOMS: atom_id res chain seq x y z
N MET A 1 6.26 -11.60 4.47
CA MET A 1 5.90 -10.43 5.31
C MET A 1 7.11 -9.66 5.84
N ALA A 2 8.21 -10.34 6.19
CA ALA A 2 9.40 -9.64 6.69
C ALA A 2 9.97 -8.62 5.67
N GLU A 3 10.06 -9.00 4.41
CA GLU A 3 10.55 -8.10 3.35
C GLU A 3 9.63 -6.90 3.14
N VAL A 4 8.32 -7.13 3.20
CA VAL A 4 7.34 -6.04 3.08
C VAL A 4 7.46 -5.10 4.26
N ARG A 5 7.62 -5.63 5.47
CA ARG A 5 7.79 -4.83 6.68
C ARG A 5 9.04 -3.96 6.61
N ASP A 6 10.16 -4.54 6.19
CA ASP A 6 11.42 -3.80 6.08
C ASP A 6 11.29 -2.66 5.06
N GLY A 7 10.71 -2.91 3.91
CA GLY A 7 10.48 -1.90 2.89
C GLY A 7 9.53 -0.80 3.36
N HIS A 8 8.45 -1.19 4.03
CA HIS A 8 7.48 -0.27 4.61
C HIS A 8 8.14 0.65 5.64
N ASP A 9 8.91 0.07 6.56
CA ASP A 9 9.53 0.83 7.64
C ASP A 9 10.60 1.78 7.09
N GLU A 10 11.39 1.37 6.09
CA GLU A 10 12.35 2.25 5.43
C GLU A 10 11.66 3.40 4.68
N PHE A 11 10.55 3.12 4.00
CA PHE A 11 9.76 4.14 3.32
C PHE A 11 9.28 5.22 4.31
N TRP A 12 8.68 4.80 5.42
CA TRP A 12 8.17 5.74 6.41
C TRP A 12 9.25 6.41 7.24
N LYS A 13 10.37 5.76 7.44
CA LYS A 13 11.54 6.36 8.07
C LYS A 13 12.00 7.58 7.28
N PHE A 14 11.90 7.52 5.96
CA PHE A 14 12.22 8.63 5.10
C PHE A 14 11.11 9.69 5.09
N LEU A 15 9.85 9.30 4.91
CA LEU A 15 8.73 10.22 4.73
C LEU A 15 8.05 10.70 6.00
N GLY A 16 8.18 9.95 7.09
CA GLY A 16 7.54 10.28 8.37
C GLY A 16 7.85 11.71 8.84
N PRO A 17 9.12 12.15 8.83
CA PRO A 17 9.47 13.51 9.27
C PRO A 17 8.81 14.62 8.49
N TYR A 18 8.35 14.34 7.26
CA TYR A 18 7.66 15.34 6.43
C TYR A 18 6.15 15.40 6.71
N GLY A 19 5.66 14.64 7.69
CA GLY A 19 4.25 14.70 8.10
C GLY A 19 3.29 13.95 7.18
N TRP A 20 3.77 13.05 6.35
CA TRP A 20 2.93 12.29 5.42
C TRP A 20 1.98 11.32 6.11
N SER A 21 2.23 11.01 7.39
CA SER A 21 1.35 10.14 8.17
C SER A 21 0.06 10.80 8.66
N ARG A 22 -0.10 12.10 8.44
CA ARG A 22 -1.29 12.84 8.90
C ARG A 22 -2.61 12.31 8.34
N GLY A 23 -2.57 11.66 7.18
CA GLY A 23 -3.76 11.06 6.59
C GLY A 23 -4.15 9.73 7.22
N TYR A 24 -3.35 9.19 8.12
CA TYR A 24 -3.61 7.91 8.77
C TYR A 24 -4.32 8.11 10.11
N MET A 25 -5.19 7.16 10.45
CA MET A 25 -5.82 7.13 11.76
C MET A 25 -4.95 6.40 12.75
N GLY A 26 -4.75 6.99 13.93
CA GLY A 26 -4.10 6.34 15.04
C GLY A 26 -5.06 5.41 15.80
N GLU A 27 -4.56 4.75 16.81
CA GLU A 27 -5.34 3.82 17.66
C GLU A 27 -6.51 4.51 18.36
N ASP A 28 -6.39 5.80 18.64
CA ASP A 28 -7.42 6.61 19.29
C ASP A 28 -8.53 7.10 18.33
N GLY A 29 -8.49 6.68 17.07
CA GLY A 29 -9.44 7.11 16.04
C GLY A 29 -9.23 8.52 15.53
N LYS A 30 -8.13 9.17 15.91
CA LYS A 30 -7.78 10.51 15.46
C LYS A 30 -6.65 10.45 14.43
N PRO A 31 -6.50 11.46 13.57
CA PRO A 31 -5.37 11.50 12.64
C PRO A 31 -4.04 11.46 13.38
N MET A 32 -3.08 10.75 12.81
CA MET A 32 -1.74 10.68 13.37
C MET A 32 -1.07 12.06 13.40
N ALA A 33 -0.32 12.33 14.46
CA ALA A 33 0.47 13.54 14.55
C ALA A 33 1.60 13.54 13.52
N ALA A 34 2.01 14.71 13.08
CA ALA A 34 3.16 14.86 12.19
C ALA A 34 4.41 14.23 12.83
N GLY A 35 5.17 13.48 12.05
CA GLY A 35 6.37 12.79 12.53
C GLY A 35 6.11 11.39 13.09
N MET A 36 4.88 11.01 13.33
CA MET A 36 4.52 9.65 13.69
C MET A 36 4.67 8.74 12.48
N ILE A 37 5.12 7.51 12.71
CA ILE A 37 5.29 6.52 11.66
C ILE A 37 4.24 5.42 11.85
N PRO A 38 3.38 5.14 10.86
CA PRO A 38 2.42 4.05 10.98
C PRO A 38 3.13 2.71 10.97
N THR A 39 2.56 1.72 11.65
CA THR A 39 3.02 0.34 11.52
C THR A 39 2.53 -0.23 10.19
N LEU A 40 3.13 -1.32 9.74
CA LEU A 40 2.66 -2.02 8.54
C LEU A 40 1.20 -2.44 8.70
N GLU A 41 0.84 -2.93 9.87
CA GLU A 41 -0.53 -3.36 10.19
C GLU A 41 -1.51 -2.20 10.06
N GLN A 42 -1.16 -1.02 10.56
CA GLN A 42 -1.98 0.18 10.41
C GLN A 42 -2.13 0.60 8.96
N SER A 43 -1.05 0.51 8.18
CA SER A 43 -1.08 0.84 6.75
C SER A 43 -1.99 -0.11 5.97
N ILE A 44 -1.98 -1.40 6.29
CA ILE A 44 -2.85 -2.40 5.67
C ILE A 44 -4.30 -2.14 6.09
N GLU A 45 -4.55 -1.91 7.36
CA GLU A 45 -5.90 -1.64 7.87
C GLU A 45 -6.49 -0.37 7.26
N ASN A 46 -5.69 0.69 7.09
CA ASN A 46 -6.10 1.93 6.44
C ASN A 46 -6.18 1.80 4.91
N LYS A 47 -5.87 0.63 4.34
CA LYS A 47 -5.94 0.34 2.91
C LYS A 47 -5.01 1.20 2.04
N THR A 48 -3.95 1.70 2.63
CA THR A 48 -2.94 2.50 1.90
C THR A 48 -1.82 1.62 1.34
N TRP A 49 -1.69 0.41 1.85
CA TRP A 49 -0.77 -0.61 1.36
C TRP A 49 -1.55 -1.86 1.00
N LEU A 50 -1.46 -2.27 -0.27
CA LEU A 50 -2.16 -3.43 -0.79
C LEU A 50 -1.25 -4.64 -0.67
N VAL A 51 -1.42 -5.41 0.40
CA VAL A 51 -0.57 -6.56 0.70
C VAL A 51 -1.46 -7.78 0.91
N GLY A 52 -1.14 -8.87 0.22
CA GLY A 52 -1.87 -10.11 0.34
C GLY A 52 -1.81 -10.95 -0.93
N THR A 53 -2.76 -11.86 -1.05
CA THR A 53 -2.92 -12.66 -2.27
C THR A 53 -3.48 -11.81 -3.40
N ALA A 54 -3.49 -12.35 -4.62
CA ALA A 54 -4.10 -11.67 -5.76
C ALA A 54 -5.57 -11.35 -5.49
N ASP A 55 -6.30 -12.25 -4.83
CA ASP A 55 -7.69 -12.01 -4.46
C ASP A 55 -7.82 -10.87 -3.45
N ASP A 56 -6.96 -10.84 -2.43
CA ASP A 56 -6.97 -9.77 -1.42
C ASP A 56 -6.73 -8.41 -2.07
N VAL A 57 -5.75 -8.31 -2.94
CA VAL A 57 -5.41 -7.06 -3.62
C VAL A 57 -6.54 -6.61 -4.53
N ALA A 58 -7.13 -7.53 -5.30
CA ALA A 58 -8.26 -7.21 -6.18
C ALA A 58 -9.46 -6.72 -5.37
N GLU A 59 -9.74 -7.35 -4.24
CA GLU A 59 -10.85 -6.96 -3.36
C GLU A 59 -10.66 -5.54 -2.81
N GLU A 60 -9.45 -5.19 -2.39
CA GLU A 60 -9.14 -3.83 -1.93
C GLU A 60 -9.29 -2.80 -3.04
N ILE A 61 -8.89 -3.12 -4.26
CA ILE A 61 -9.06 -2.22 -5.41
C ILE A 61 -10.54 -2.03 -5.71
N HIS A 62 -11.35 -3.09 -5.65
CA HIS A 62 -12.80 -2.99 -5.81
C HIS A 62 -13.41 -2.13 -4.72
N PHE A 63 -12.93 -2.22 -3.49
CA PHE A 63 -13.36 -1.36 -2.39
C PHE A 63 -13.14 0.11 -2.75
N TYR A 64 -11.97 0.48 -3.24
CA TYR A 64 -11.69 1.87 -3.65
C TYR A 64 -12.59 2.32 -4.80
N ARG A 65 -12.84 1.44 -5.76
CA ARG A 65 -13.72 1.74 -6.89
C ARG A 65 -15.12 2.09 -6.39
N GLU A 66 -15.65 1.33 -5.44
CA GLU A 66 -16.97 1.58 -4.86
C GLU A 66 -17.00 2.89 -4.06
N GLU A 67 -16.00 3.10 -3.21
CA GLU A 67 -15.93 4.29 -2.37
C GLU A 67 -15.80 5.59 -3.17
N LEU A 68 -15.12 5.55 -4.31
CA LEU A 68 -14.90 6.72 -5.15
C LEU A 68 -15.97 6.89 -6.24
N GLY A 69 -16.95 5.99 -6.32
CA GLY A 69 -17.99 6.03 -7.34
C GLY A 69 -17.49 5.72 -8.74
N GLY A 70 -16.33 5.09 -8.85
CA GLY A 70 -15.69 4.71 -10.09
C GLY A 70 -14.20 4.99 -10.02
N LEU A 71 -13.44 4.31 -10.87
CA LEU A 71 -11.98 4.43 -10.92
C LEU A 71 -11.53 4.19 -12.35
N GLU A 72 -11.06 5.25 -13.01
CA GLU A 72 -10.60 5.15 -14.40
C GLU A 72 -9.12 4.79 -14.48
N ASP A 73 -8.31 5.40 -13.63
CA ASP A 73 -6.87 5.20 -13.60
C ASP A 73 -6.42 4.81 -12.20
N LEU A 74 -5.54 3.81 -12.12
CA LEU A 74 -4.91 3.38 -10.87
C LEU A 74 -3.40 3.42 -11.06
N VAL A 75 -2.75 4.22 -10.23
CA VAL A 75 -1.28 4.30 -10.20
C VAL A 75 -0.78 3.50 -9.00
N ILE A 76 0.13 2.58 -9.24
CA ILE A 76 0.70 1.75 -8.17
C ILE A 76 2.21 1.97 -8.06
N PHE A 77 2.72 1.81 -6.84
CA PHE A 77 4.15 1.86 -6.56
C PHE A 77 4.58 0.45 -6.13
N PRO A 78 5.07 -0.38 -7.08
CA PRO A 78 5.34 -1.79 -6.79
C PRO A 78 6.68 -2.05 -6.10
N ASN A 79 7.51 -1.04 -5.97
CA ASN A 79 8.85 -1.19 -5.41
C ASN A 79 9.03 -0.40 -4.13
N MET A 80 9.82 -0.96 -3.22
CA MET A 80 10.21 -0.31 -1.98
C MET A 80 11.67 0.12 -2.05
N PRO A 81 12.09 1.08 -1.20
CA PRO A 81 13.49 1.48 -1.16
C PRO A 81 14.41 0.27 -0.95
N GLY A 82 15.42 0.13 -1.80
CA GLY A 82 16.36 -0.97 -1.72
C GLY A 82 15.95 -2.25 -2.44
N ASP A 83 14.76 -2.32 -3.02
CA ASP A 83 14.33 -3.52 -3.74
C ASP A 83 15.14 -3.70 -5.04
N PRO A 84 15.59 -4.93 -5.33
CA PRO A 84 16.22 -5.22 -6.62
C PRO A 84 15.23 -5.05 -7.77
N TYR A 85 15.74 -4.68 -8.94
CA TYR A 85 14.91 -4.53 -10.14
C TYR A 85 14.12 -5.81 -10.46
N ALA A 86 14.76 -6.97 -10.33
CA ALA A 86 14.12 -8.26 -10.61
C ALA A 86 12.89 -8.50 -9.75
N LYS A 87 12.92 -8.07 -8.49
CA LYS A 87 11.78 -8.17 -7.58
C LYS A 87 10.64 -7.27 -8.02
N THR A 88 10.94 -6.04 -8.41
CA THR A 88 9.95 -5.09 -8.92
C THR A 88 9.29 -5.64 -10.18
N ALA A 89 10.08 -6.16 -11.11
CA ALA A 89 9.56 -6.77 -12.34
C ALA A 89 8.65 -7.97 -12.05
N GLU A 90 9.03 -8.82 -11.09
CA GLU A 90 8.20 -9.93 -10.65
C GLU A 90 6.85 -9.48 -10.12
N GLN A 91 6.83 -8.45 -9.25
CA GLN A 91 5.60 -7.93 -8.69
C GLN A 91 4.69 -7.33 -9.76
N LEU A 92 5.24 -6.60 -10.72
CA LEU A 92 4.48 -6.05 -11.83
C LEU A 92 3.88 -7.15 -12.71
N THR A 93 4.65 -8.19 -13.00
CA THR A 93 4.19 -9.34 -13.80
C THR A 93 3.05 -10.06 -13.07
N ARG A 94 3.20 -10.33 -11.79
CA ARG A 94 2.16 -10.97 -11.00
C ARG A 94 0.90 -10.13 -10.92
N PHE A 95 1.04 -8.84 -10.76
CA PHE A 95 -0.11 -7.92 -10.77
C PHE A 95 -0.86 -8.03 -12.11
N ALA A 96 -0.12 -7.94 -13.22
CA ALA A 96 -0.71 -7.99 -14.56
C ALA A 96 -1.39 -9.33 -14.86
N GLU A 97 -0.80 -10.44 -14.43
CA GLU A 97 -1.31 -11.78 -14.73
C GLU A 97 -2.37 -12.27 -13.75
N GLU A 98 -2.27 -11.89 -12.49
CA GLU A 98 -3.11 -12.45 -11.42
C GLU A 98 -4.15 -11.48 -10.87
N VAL A 99 -3.90 -10.16 -10.92
CA VAL A 99 -4.82 -9.17 -10.35
C VAL A 99 -5.65 -8.48 -11.42
N LEU A 100 -5.04 -7.97 -12.49
CA LEU A 100 -5.77 -7.26 -13.53
C LEU A 100 -6.96 -8.03 -14.09
N PRO A 101 -6.88 -9.34 -14.39
CA PRO A 101 -8.03 -10.09 -14.89
C PRO A 101 -9.21 -10.09 -13.93
N LYS A 102 -8.97 -9.90 -12.64
CA LYS A 102 -10.03 -9.89 -11.61
C LYS A 102 -10.72 -8.53 -11.52
N LEU A 103 -10.14 -7.49 -12.13
CA LEU A 103 -10.66 -6.12 -12.08
C LEU A 103 -11.57 -5.79 -13.28
N THR A 104 -11.59 -6.64 -14.28
CA THR A 104 -12.37 -6.42 -15.51
C THR A 104 -13.65 -7.23 -15.55
#